data_a33524d88b4fb5806196e0ade57e0014
#
_entry.id   a33524d88b4fb5806196e0ade57e0014
#
_cell.length_a   1.000
_cell.length_b   1.000
_cell.length_c   1.000
_cell.angle_alpha   90.00
_cell.angle_beta   90.00
_cell.angle_gamma   90.00
#
_symmetry.space_group_name_H-M   'P 1'
#
loop_
_entity.id
_entity.type
_entity.pdbx_description
1 polymer ?
#
loop_
_entity_poly.entity_id
_entity_poly.type
_entity_poly.pdbx_seq_one_letter_code
_entity_poly.pdbx_strand_id
1 'polypeptide(L)'
;MRLSPEHVAVIREETARLDPTARVFLFGSRADDRARGGDIDLLVRSDRIGFAEKLLLKVRILDRIGWQQLDLVVGPGQQPAAAWIEAIASEAHEL
;
A
#
# COMPACT_ATOMS: atom_id res chain seq x y z
N MET A 1 6.56 1.24 12.87
CA MET A 1 5.85 1.75 11.69
C MET A 1 5.69 3.26 11.80
N ARG A 2 6.08 4.00 10.77
CA ARG A 2 6.07 5.47 10.78
C ARG A 2 5.04 6.03 9.81
N LEU A 3 3.78 5.81 10.12
CA LEU A 3 2.67 6.31 9.32
C LEU A 3 1.58 6.79 10.28
N SER A 4 1.08 8.01 10.09
CA SER A 4 0.07 8.55 11.00
C SER A 4 -1.24 7.76 10.90
N PRO A 5 -2.04 7.70 11.98
CA PRO A 5 -3.35 7.06 11.93
C PRO A 5 -4.27 7.65 10.86
N GLU A 6 -4.16 8.94 10.61
CA GLU A 6 -4.96 9.62 9.58
C GLU A 6 -4.59 9.15 8.18
N HIS A 7 -3.29 9.00 7.91
CA HIS A 7 -2.83 8.48 6.62
C HIS A 7 -3.23 7.02 6.44
N VAL A 8 -3.13 6.21 7.49
CA VAL A 8 -3.59 4.82 7.47
C VAL A 8 -5.07 4.74 7.11
N ALA A 9 -5.89 5.57 7.74
CA ALA A 9 -7.34 5.60 7.47
C ALA A 9 -7.62 5.95 6.01
N VAL A 10 -6.95 6.97 5.47
CA VAL A 10 -7.12 7.38 4.07
C VAL A 10 -6.75 6.24 3.12
N ILE A 11 -5.61 5.61 3.35
CA ILE A 11 -5.14 4.51 2.50
C ILE A 11 -6.14 3.36 2.51
N ARG A 12 -6.62 2.97 3.68
CA ARG A 12 -7.59 1.89 3.82
C ARG A 12 -8.93 2.23 3.17
N GLU A 13 -9.43 3.43 3.36
CA GLU A 13 -10.71 3.86 2.80
C GLU A 13 -10.66 3.90 1.27
N GLU A 14 -9.63 4.49 0.69
CA GLU A 14 -9.53 4.59 -0.76
C GLU A 14 -9.31 3.22 -1.40
N THR A 15 -8.54 2.36 -0.76
CA THR A 15 -8.35 0.99 -1.25
C THR A 15 -9.67 0.21 -1.22
N ALA A 16 -10.41 0.32 -0.12
CA ALA A 16 -11.69 -0.39 0.04
C ALA A 16 -12.75 0.07 -0.95
N ARG A 17 -12.69 1.30 -1.42
CA ARG A 17 -13.60 1.79 -2.46
C ARG A 17 -13.43 1.05 -3.78
N LEU A 18 -12.21 0.64 -4.09
CA LEU A 18 -11.91 -0.11 -5.31
C LEU A 18 -12.11 -1.61 -5.12
N ASP A 19 -11.73 -2.13 -3.96
CA ASP A 19 -11.89 -3.53 -3.61
C ASP A 19 -12.02 -3.68 -2.09
N PRO A 20 -13.24 -3.93 -1.58
CA PRO A 20 -13.45 -4.12 -0.14
C PRO A 20 -12.69 -5.30 0.46
N THR A 21 -12.26 -6.26 -0.37
CA THR A 21 -11.51 -7.44 0.08
C THR A 21 -10.01 -7.28 -0.02
N ALA A 22 -9.52 -6.17 -0.55
CA ALA A 22 -8.09 -5.92 -0.70
C ALA A 22 -7.41 -5.80 0.66
N ARG A 23 -6.15 -6.24 0.69
CA ARG A 23 -5.28 -6.09 1.86
C ARG A 23 -4.15 -5.14 1.52
N VAL A 24 -3.79 -4.27 2.44
CA VAL A 24 -2.74 -3.27 2.23
C VAL A 24 -1.66 -3.43 3.28
N PHE A 25 -0.41 -3.39 2.85
CA PHE A 25 0.75 -3.55 3.70
C PHE A 25 1.72 -2.41 3.48
N LEU A 26 2.31 -1.93 4.56
CA LEU A 26 3.40 -0.95 4.51
C LEU A 26 4.73 -1.69 4.55
N PHE A 27 5.61 -1.38 3.61
CA PHE A 27 6.97 -1.95 3.60
C PHE A 27 8.00 -0.83 3.38
N GLY A 28 9.27 -1.20 3.23
CA GLY A 28 10.33 -0.24 3.02
C GLY A 28 10.70 0.53 4.28
N SER A 29 11.26 1.72 4.12
CA SER A 29 11.83 2.49 5.24
C SER A 29 10.82 2.89 6.29
N ARG A 30 9.57 3.15 5.92
CA ARG A 30 8.54 3.54 6.90
C ARG A 30 8.02 2.36 7.73
N ALA A 31 8.26 1.13 7.29
CA ALA A 31 7.94 -0.06 8.08
C ALA A 31 8.97 -0.30 9.20
N ASP A 32 10.18 0.26 9.06
CA ASP A 32 11.23 0.17 10.06
C ASP A 32 11.29 1.48 10.86
N ASP A 33 11.00 1.41 12.15
CA ASP A 33 10.97 2.59 13.03
C ASP A 33 12.36 3.21 13.20
N ARG A 34 13.42 2.48 12.92
CA ARG A 34 14.80 2.95 13.05
C ARG A 34 15.34 3.56 11.77
N ALA A 35 14.71 3.30 10.64
CA ALA A 35 15.16 3.83 9.36
C ALA A 35 14.75 5.30 9.22
N ARG A 36 15.54 6.06 8.46
CA ARG A 36 15.19 7.41 8.06
C ARG A 36 14.75 7.38 6.61
N GLY A 37 13.71 8.12 6.28
CA GLY A 37 13.23 8.21 4.92
C GLY A 37 11.82 8.73 4.87
N GLY A 38 11.42 9.22 3.71
CA GLY A 38 10.14 9.86 3.51
C GLY A 38 9.17 9.10 2.62
N ASP A 39 9.67 8.13 1.86
CA ASP A 39 8.85 7.43 0.89
C ASP A 39 7.86 6.49 1.57
N ILE A 40 6.64 6.48 1.05
CA ILE A 40 5.61 5.54 1.48
C ILE A 40 5.58 4.42 0.44
N ASP A 41 5.86 3.20 0.88
CA ASP A 41 5.87 2.02 0.02
C ASP A 41 4.74 1.09 0.45
N LEU A 42 3.77 0.88 -0.43
CA LEU A 42 2.59 0.06 -0.15
C LEU A 42 2.52 -1.15 -1.08
N LEU A 43 2.23 -2.29 -0.50
CA LEU A 43 1.82 -3.48 -1.22
C LEU A 43 0.32 -3.64 -1.05
N VAL A 44 -0.41 -3.65 -2.16
CA VAL A 44 -1.85 -3.90 -2.19
C VAL A 44 -2.07 -5.29 -2.78
N ARG A 45 -2.72 -6.16 -2.03
CA ARG A 45 -3.09 -7.49 -2.53
C ARG A 45 -4.56 -7.48 -2.89
N SER A 46 -4.82 -7.62 -4.19
CA SER A 46 -6.17 -7.53 -4.74
C SER A 46 -6.24 -8.22 -6.09
N ASP A 47 -7.32 -8.94 -6.33
CA ASP A 47 -7.60 -9.53 -7.64
C ASP A 47 -8.45 -8.61 -8.53
N ARG A 48 -8.84 -7.44 -8.02
CA ARG A 48 -9.69 -6.48 -8.73
C ARG A 48 -8.98 -5.20 -9.13
N ILE A 49 -7.91 -4.83 -8.42
CA ILE A 49 -7.17 -3.60 -8.71
C ILE A 49 -6.15 -3.89 -9.80
N GLY A 50 -6.44 -3.42 -11.00
CA GLY A 50 -5.53 -3.49 -12.13
C GLY A 50 -4.68 -2.23 -12.25
N PHE A 51 -4.03 -2.07 -13.41
CA PHE A 51 -3.12 -0.95 -13.63
C PHE A 51 -3.83 0.41 -13.55
N ALA A 52 -4.98 0.55 -14.19
CA ALA A 52 -5.73 1.81 -14.18
C ALA A 52 -6.22 2.16 -12.78
N GLU A 53 -6.73 1.18 -12.03
CA GLU A 53 -7.18 1.36 -10.66
C GLU A 53 -6.02 1.69 -9.73
N LYS A 54 -4.85 1.12 -9.97
CA LYS A 54 -3.64 1.45 -9.21
C LYS A 54 -3.28 2.94 -9.36
N LEU A 55 -3.30 3.46 -10.59
CA LEU A 55 -3.05 4.88 -10.83
C LEU A 55 -4.09 5.76 -10.15
N LEU A 56 -5.35 5.39 -10.24
CA LEU A 56 -6.44 6.11 -9.59
C LEU A 56 -6.27 6.10 -8.07
N LEU A 57 -5.93 4.95 -7.50
CA LEU A 57 -5.71 4.81 -6.07
C LEU A 57 -4.59 5.75 -5.59
N LYS A 58 -3.49 5.78 -6.32
CA LYS A 58 -2.37 6.67 -5.99
C LYS A 58 -2.80 8.14 -5.97
N VAL A 59 -3.51 8.58 -7.02
CA VAL A 59 -3.99 9.95 -7.12
C VAL A 59 -4.93 10.29 -5.96
N ARG A 60 -5.87 9.41 -5.64
CA ARG A 60 -6.84 9.65 -4.57
C ARG A 60 -6.20 9.72 -3.20
N ILE A 61 -5.24 8.85 -2.94
CA ILE A 61 -4.50 8.90 -1.66
C ILE A 61 -3.75 10.22 -1.56
N LEU A 62 -2.96 10.58 -2.57
CA LEU A 62 -2.17 11.81 -2.55
C LEU A 62 -3.02 13.07 -2.49
N ASP A 63 -4.18 13.06 -3.10
CA ASP A 63 -5.13 14.18 -3.05
C ASP A 63 -5.60 14.46 -1.61
N ARG A 64 -5.70 13.42 -0.79
CA ARG A 64 -6.16 13.54 0.59
C ARG A 64 -5.04 13.76 1.61
N ILE A 65 -3.86 13.17 1.40
CA ILE A 65 -2.76 13.28 2.38
C ILE A 65 -1.72 14.32 1.99
N GLY A 66 -1.84 14.90 0.79
CA GLY A 66 -0.86 15.83 0.25
C GLY A 66 0.25 15.13 -0.53
N TRP A 67 0.98 15.89 -1.34
CA TRP A 67 2.03 15.33 -2.18
C TRP A 67 3.15 14.71 -1.34
N GLN A 68 3.48 13.48 -1.65
CA GLN A 68 4.62 12.75 -1.12
C GLN A 68 5.04 11.70 -2.14
N GLN A 69 6.26 11.15 -1.97
CA GLN A 69 6.66 10.00 -2.77
C GLN A 69 5.90 8.77 -2.27
N LEU A 70 5.04 8.25 -3.14
CA LEU A 70 4.19 7.09 -2.85
C LEU A 70 4.38 6.05 -3.95
N ASP A 71 4.86 4.88 -3.56
CA ASP A 71 5.04 3.75 -4.46
C ASP A 71 4.02 2.67 -4.12
N LEU A 72 3.30 2.22 -5.14
CA LEU A 72 2.31 1.15 -5.01
C LEU A 72 2.75 -0.06 -5.81
N VAL A 73 2.78 -1.21 -5.13
CA VAL A 73 2.94 -2.52 -5.76
C VAL A 73 1.62 -3.26 -5.59
N VAL A 74 1.09 -3.82 -6.66
CA VAL A 74 -0.15 -4.61 -6.61
C VAL A 74 0.17 -6.06 -6.92
N GLY A 75 -0.26 -6.95 -6.03
CA GLY A 75 -0.12 -8.39 -6.22
C GLY A 75 -1.45 -9.11 -6.07
N PRO A 76 -1.49 -10.42 -6.43
CA PRO A 76 -2.71 -11.22 -6.32
C PRO A 76 -3.26 -11.24 -4.89
N GLY A 77 -4.58 -11.17 -4.74
CA GLY A 77 -5.24 -11.18 -3.44
C GLY A 77 -5.26 -12.54 -2.78
N GLN A 78 -5.68 -13.56 -3.53
CA GLN A 78 -5.90 -14.90 -2.98
C GLN A 78 -5.00 -15.97 -3.54
N GLN A 79 -4.29 -15.69 -4.61
CA GLN A 79 -3.39 -16.65 -5.23
C GLN A 79 -1.96 -16.43 -4.73
N PRO A 80 -1.11 -17.47 -4.76
CA PRO A 80 0.31 -17.26 -4.51
C PRO A 80 0.88 -16.23 -5.47
N ALA A 81 1.61 -15.28 -4.95
CA ALA A 81 2.25 -14.26 -5.76
C ALA A 81 3.64 -14.69 -6.18
N ALA A 82 4.25 -13.93 -7.08
CA ALA A 82 5.65 -14.10 -7.43
C ALA A 82 6.53 -14.02 -6.16
N ALA A 83 7.67 -14.70 -6.19
CA ALA A 83 8.54 -14.79 -5.01
C ALA A 83 8.95 -13.43 -4.44
N TRP A 84 9.19 -12.44 -5.30
CA TRP A 84 9.57 -11.09 -4.84
C TRP A 84 8.43 -10.38 -4.10
N ILE A 85 7.17 -10.61 -4.49
CA ILE A 85 6.02 -10.08 -3.79
C ILE A 85 5.85 -10.74 -2.43
N GLU A 86 6.01 -12.06 -2.36
CA GLU A 86 5.92 -12.80 -1.10
C GLU A 86 7.05 -12.39 -0.14
N ALA A 87 8.24 -12.11 -0.67
CA ALA A 87 9.35 -11.61 0.13
C ALA A 87 9.04 -10.24 0.73
N ILE A 88 8.44 -9.33 -0.05
CA ILE A 88 7.99 -8.03 0.47
C ILE A 88 6.94 -8.24 1.57
N ALA A 89 5.94 -9.07 1.30
CA ALA A 89 4.84 -9.31 2.23
C ALA A 89 5.31 -9.88 3.56
N SER A 90 6.34 -10.71 3.56
CA SER A 90 6.85 -11.35 4.78
C SER A 90 7.43 -10.36 5.80
N GLU A 91 7.88 -9.19 5.35
CA GLU A 91 8.49 -8.16 6.20
C GLU A 91 7.60 -6.92 6.35
N ALA A 92 6.45 -6.89 5.68
CA ALA A 92 5.56 -5.74 5.69
C ALA A 92 4.62 -5.75 6.89
N HIS A 93 4.10 -4.55 7.22
CA HIS A 93 3.08 -4.39 8.25
C HIS A 93 1.72 -4.20 7.59
N GLU A 94 0.78 -5.06 7.92
CA GLU A 94 -0.59 -4.89 7.43
C GLU A 94 -1.26 -3.69 8.09
N LEU A 95 -1.87 -2.86 7.25
CA LEU A 95 -2.60 -1.69 7.71
C LEU A 95 -4.03 -2.00 8.10
#